data_398ea37b0b08cfcb08f909a8957ce159
#
_entry.id   398ea37b0b08cfcb08f909a8957ce159
#
_cell.length_a   1.000
_cell.length_b   1.000
_cell.length_c   1.000
_cell.angle_alpha   90.00
_cell.angle_beta   90.00
_cell.angle_gamma   90.00
#
_symmetry.space_group_name_H-M   'P 1'
#
loop_
_entity.id
_entity.type
_entity.pdbx_description
1 polymer ?
#
loop_
_entity_poly.entity_id
_entity_poly.type
_entity_poly.pdbx_seq_one_letter_code
_entity_poly.pdbx_strand_id
1 'polypeptide(L)'
;MKTIASLFLLVPFLAAAAEWVNISDPVTAPLKPGYGGPTAGVTVNPANGDVFMVVSDLGLWQSTDQGKTFVRVDDKNIGGRCETGWALNFDPAGQRLFCFMIYGSSAMTTDGGKTWAKSKTSHLDYGAVDWGDTGKRLLAIRHESGGMLTTSDDGGATWKDLEKGFNNCGVFDRNTFVATKTKEKGIFRSTDAGATWTQVSTNTPAAAVPVVFQGAGYWAAGKGVWSSQDKGATWTELGAPVDATFGPCFGKAANHFVVIGKSGFSETKDGGQTWQLVTPLPPGFGVGRVGPNYAWDAKNNIFYASTMTKPTFKYQR
;
A
#
# COMPACT_ATOMS: atom_id res chain seq x y z
N MET A 1 -22.05 38.80 56.15
CA MET A 1 -21.74 37.63 55.27
C MET A 1 -21.03 38.16 54.02
N LYS A 2 -19.74 37.86 53.88
CA LYS A 2 -18.97 38.27 52.69
C LYS A 2 -18.97 37.09 51.72
N THR A 3 -19.58 37.26 50.55
CA THR A 3 -19.60 36.25 49.47
C THR A 3 -18.28 36.33 48.70
N ILE A 4 -17.49 35.26 48.77
CA ILE A 4 -16.26 35.12 47.95
C ILE A 4 -16.68 34.55 46.59
N ALA A 5 -16.56 35.37 45.55
CA ALA A 5 -16.73 34.92 44.18
C ALA A 5 -15.40 34.27 43.70
N SER A 6 -15.41 32.95 43.51
CA SER A 6 -14.28 32.24 42.89
C SER A 6 -14.31 32.44 41.39
N LEU A 7 -13.33 33.15 40.88
CA LEU A 7 -13.09 33.34 39.46
C LEU A 7 -12.37 32.07 38.90
N PHE A 8 -13.08 31.20 38.17
CA PHE A 8 -12.47 30.13 37.41
C PHE A 8 -11.83 30.69 36.14
N LEU A 9 -10.52 30.77 36.11
CA LEU A 9 -9.77 30.98 34.86
C LEU A 9 -9.88 29.73 33.98
N LEU A 10 -10.68 29.76 32.94
CA LEU A 10 -10.59 28.82 31.82
C LEU A 10 -9.31 29.13 31.04
N VAL A 11 -8.28 28.33 31.27
CA VAL A 11 -7.11 28.31 30.38
C VAL A 11 -7.53 27.54 29.11
N PRO A 12 -7.54 28.18 27.93
CA PRO A 12 -7.83 27.46 26.72
C PRO A 12 -6.68 26.44 26.48
N PHE A 13 -6.99 25.16 26.51
CA PHE A 13 -6.10 24.13 25.98
C PHE A 13 -6.04 24.37 24.46
N LEU A 14 -5.00 25.04 23.99
CA LEU A 14 -4.63 25.00 22.57
C LEU A 14 -4.17 23.55 22.30
N ALA A 15 -5.05 22.75 21.72
CA ALA A 15 -4.62 21.49 21.11
C ALA A 15 -3.54 21.83 20.08
N ALA A 16 -2.34 21.34 20.27
CA ALA A 16 -1.29 21.48 19.26
C ALA A 16 -1.85 20.94 17.94
N ALA A 17 -1.68 21.68 16.85
CA ALA A 17 -2.06 21.20 15.53
C ALA A 17 -1.33 19.87 15.29
N ALA A 18 -2.06 18.85 14.83
CA ALA A 18 -1.46 17.56 14.54
C ALA A 18 -0.43 17.72 13.42
N GLU A 19 0.77 17.24 13.64
CA GLU A 19 1.91 17.37 12.73
C GLU A 19 2.45 16.01 12.32
N TRP A 20 3.14 15.96 11.18
CA TRP A 20 3.89 14.79 10.75
C TRP A 20 5.12 14.58 11.63
N VAL A 21 5.21 13.43 12.28
CA VAL A 21 6.31 13.06 13.19
C VAL A 21 7.18 11.99 12.52
N ASN A 22 8.48 12.22 12.46
CA ASN A 22 9.46 11.22 12.01
C ASN A 22 9.54 10.08 13.03
N ILE A 23 9.33 8.84 12.56
CA ILE A 23 9.35 7.64 13.40
C ILE A 23 10.49 6.68 13.07
N SER A 24 11.23 6.91 11.99
CA SER A 24 12.28 5.97 11.56
C SER A 24 13.67 6.31 12.10
N ASP A 25 13.96 7.55 12.46
CA ASP A 25 15.29 7.97 12.92
C ASP A 25 15.85 7.14 14.09
N PRO A 26 15.05 6.75 15.11
CA PRO A 26 15.56 5.89 16.18
C PRO A 26 16.15 4.56 15.68
N VAL A 27 15.68 4.06 14.55
CA VAL A 27 16.18 2.83 13.89
C VAL A 27 17.28 3.14 12.90
N THR A 28 17.06 4.13 12.02
CA THR A 28 17.92 4.36 10.86
C THR A 28 19.22 5.06 11.21
N ALA A 29 19.22 5.96 12.21
CA ALA A 29 20.41 6.68 12.62
C ALA A 29 21.56 5.76 13.13
N PRO A 30 21.30 4.77 14.03
CA PRO A 30 22.35 3.84 14.45
C PRO A 30 22.76 2.84 13.36
N LEU A 31 21.84 2.43 12.47
CA LEU A 31 22.09 1.44 11.43
C LEU A 31 22.83 2.02 10.22
N LYS A 32 22.70 3.33 9.96
CA LYS A 32 23.27 4.03 8.83
C LYS A 32 23.00 3.31 7.49
N PRO A 33 21.74 3.11 7.10
CA PRO A 33 21.41 2.43 5.85
C PRO A 33 22.11 3.12 4.66
N GLY A 34 22.75 2.32 3.81
CA GLY A 34 23.67 2.88 2.81
C GLY A 34 23.00 3.23 1.49
N TYR A 35 22.12 2.39 0.98
CA TYR A 35 21.63 2.50 -0.38
C TYR A 35 20.18 2.98 -0.44
N GLY A 36 19.95 4.06 -1.18
CA GLY A 36 18.60 4.55 -1.48
C GLY A 36 17.92 5.35 -0.37
N GLY A 37 18.62 5.67 0.73
CA GLY A 37 18.07 6.44 1.84
C GLY A 37 17.66 5.62 3.05
N PRO A 38 17.02 6.25 4.07
CA PRO A 38 16.82 5.60 5.37
C PRO A 38 15.74 4.51 5.35
N THR A 39 14.66 4.70 4.59
CA THR A 39 13.52 3.75 4.52
C THR A 39 13.09 3.54 3.09
N ALA A 40 12.28 2.51 2.83
CA ALA A 40 11.86 2.16 1.48
C ALA A 40 10.43 1.63 1.39
N GLY A 41 9.67 1.64 2.44
CA GLY A 41 8.28 1.17 2.40
C GLY A 41 7.65 1.14 3.78
N VAL A 42 6.34 1.34 3.83
CA VAL A 42 5.53 1.25 5.05
C VAL A 42 4.19 0.60 4.74
N THR A 43 3.73 -0.26 5.64
CA THR A 43 2.36 -0.81 5.62
C THR A 43 1.87 -1.01 7.05
N VAL A 44 0.57 -1.23 7.21
CA VAL A 44 -0.07 -1.45 8.50
C VAL A 44 -0.83 -2.76 8.48
N ASN A 45 -0.69 -3.55 9.53
CA ASN A 45 -1.52 -4.73 9.73
C ASN A 45 -2.97 -4.30 10.00
N PRO A 46 -3.93 -4.65 9.13
CA PRO A 46 -5.31 -4.16 9.24
C PRO A 46 -6.06 -4.70 10.47
N ALA A 47 -5.59 -5.79 11.06
CA ALA A 47 -6.24 -6.41 12.22
C ALA A 47 -5.88 -5.73 13.54
N ASN A 48 -4.61 -5.35 13.73
CA ASN A 48 -4.12 -4.89 15.04
C ASN A 48 -3.52 -3.48 15.02
N GLY A 49 -3.15 -2.93 13.86
CA GLY A 49 -2.52 -1.62 13.72
C GLY A 49 -1.00 -1.65 13.85
N ASP A 50 -0.37 -2.83 13.87
CA ASP A 50 1.10 -2.93 13.84
C ASP A 50 1.65 -2.35 12.55
N VAL A 51 2.71 -1.57 12.67
CA VAL A 51 3.35 -0.91 11.54
C VAL A 51 4.55 -1.71 11.08
N PHE A 52 4.65 -1.95 9.79
CA PHE A 52 5.80 -2.59 9.17
C PHE A 52 6.52 -1.60 8.26
N MET A 53 7.82 -1.50 8.41
CA MET A 53 8.68 -0.57 7.68
C MET A 53 9.88 -1.31 7.10
N VAL A 54 10.16 -1.10 5.82
CA VAL A 54 11.41 -1.54 5.20
C VAL A 54 12.49 -0.49 5.48
N VAL A 55 13.58 -0.91 6.08
CA VAL A 55 14.75 -0.05 6.35
C VAL A 55 15.77 -0.29 5.25
N SER A 56 15.66 0.46 4.17
CA SER A 56 16.55 0.36 3.00
C SER A 56 16.77 -1.11 2.58
N ASP A 57 18.02 -1.60 2.63
CA ASP A 57 18.44 -2.97 2.37
C ASP A 57 18.63 -3.82 3.65
N LEU A 58 18.18 -3.29 4.80
CA LEU A 58 18.35 -3.90 6.12
C LEU A 58 17.11 -4.63 6.62
N GLY A 59 16.20 -4.98 5.70
CA GLY A 59 15.06 -5.85 5.96
C GLY A 59 13.82 -5.14 6.50
N LEU A 60 12.88 -5.95 7.03
CA LEU A 60 11.57 -5.53 7.50
C LEU A 60 11.57 -5.38 9.02
N TRP A 61 11.05 -4.26 9.49
CA TRP A 61 10.97 -3.87 10.89
C TRP A 61 9.52 -3.65 11.30
N GLN A 62 9.13 -4.15 12.46
CA GLN A 62 7.78 -4.05 13.01
C GLN A 62 7.76 -3.17 14.25
N SER A 63 6.71 -2.37 14.36
CA SER A 63 6.34 -1.65 15.58
C SER A 63 4.94 -2.09 16.01
N THR A 64 4.80 -2.44 17.30
CA THR A 64 3.51 -2.77 17.95
C THR A 64 2.99 -1.62 18.81
N ASP A 65 3.70 -0.50 18.84
CA ASP A 65 3.43 0.68 19.67
C ASP A 65 3.27 1.97 18.84
N GLN A 66 2.73 1.82 17.60
CA GLN A 66 2.41 2.92 16.68
C GLN A 66 3.66 3.70 16.23
N GLY A 67 4.79 3.02 16.04
CA GLY A 67 6.03 3.60 15.54
C GLY A 67 6.89 4.28 16.59
N LYS A 68 6.71 3.99 17.88
CA LYS A 68 7.62 4.47 18.93
C LYS A 68 8.90 3.65 19.00
N THR A 69 8.76 2.32 18.88
CA THR A 69 9.89 1.39 18.84
C THR A 69 9.72 0.39 17.69
N PHE A 70 10.84 -0.09 17.14
CA PHE A 70 10.83 -1.07 16.06
C PHE A 70 11.80 -2.22 16.36
N VAL A 71 11.41 -3.43 15.97
CA VAL A 71 12.27 -4.61 15.97
C VAL A 71 12.32 -5.23 14.58
N ARG A 72 13.47 -5.77 14.17
CA ARG A 72 13.58 -6.49 12.91
C ARG A 72 12.87 -7.84 13.01
N VAL A 73 12.01 -8.18 12.03
CA VAL A 73 11.14 -9.36 12.10
C VAL A 73 11.29 -10.34 10.94
N ASP A 74 12.07 -10.01 9.93
CA ASP A 74 12.17 -10.83 8.70
C ASP A 74 13.18 -11.99 8.82
N ASP A 75 13.80 -12.18 9.96
CA ASP A 75 14.84 -13.20 10.21
C ASP A 75 15.92 -13.23 9.09
N LYS A 76 16.25 -12.04 8.55
CA LYS A 76 17.14 -11.83 7.40
C LYS A 76 16.71 -12.54 6.10
N ASN A 77 15.44 -12.92 6.00
CA ASN A 77 14.87 -13.53 4.80
C ASN A 77 14.50 -12.49 3.73
N ILE A 78 14.21 -11.26 4.14
CA ILE A 78 13.92 -10.16 3.24
C ILE A 78 15.21 -9.39 2.98
N GLY A 79 15.60 -9.33 1.71
CA GLY A 79 16.71 -8.51 1.26
C GLY A 79 16.21 -7.47 0.26
N GLY A 80 17.09 -6.51 -0.09
CA GLY A 80 16.77 -5.46 -1.03
C GLY A 80 15.80 -4.43 -0.45
N ARG A 81 15.06 -3.76 -1.31
CA ARG A 81 14.19 -2.64 -0.94
C ARG A 81 12.85 -2.67 -1.67
N CYS A 82 11.88 -1.92 -1.16
CA CYS A 82 10.64 -1.59 -1.85
C CYS A 82 10.79 -0.24 -2.55
N GLU A 83 10.43 -0.14 -3.82
CA GLU A 83 10.44 1.14 -4.55
C GLU A 83 9.05 1.70 -4.80
N THR A 84 8.02 0.99 -4.38
CA THR A 84 6.62 1.42 -4.58
C THR A 84 5.78 1.15 -3.35
N GLY A 85 4.67 1.87 -3.22
CA GLY A 85 3.70 1.68 -2.17
C GLY A 85 2.86 0.40 -2.28
N TRP A 86 2.98 -0.32 -3.38
CA TRP A 86 2.25 -1.57 -3.62
C TRP A 86 3.13 -2.81 -3.44
N ALA A 87 4.33 -2.63 -2.89
CA ALA A 87 5.27 -3.73 -2.64
C ALA A 87 4.92 -4.54 -1.38
N LEU A 88 4.22 -3.96 -0.41
CA LEU A 88 3.86 -4.61 0.86
C LEU A 88 2.35 -4.85 0.89
N ASN A 89 1.93 -6.11 0.78
CA ASN A 89 0.53 -6.50 0.68
C ASN A 89 0.10 -7.37 1.85
N PHE A 90 -0.72 -6.83 2.75
CA PHE A 90 -1.41 -7.58 3.80
C PHE A 90 -2.71 -8.21 3.31
N ASP A 91 -3.02 -9.39 3.86
CA ASP A 91 -4.38 -9.91 3.78
C ASP A 91 -5.32 -9.13 4.73
N PRO A 92 -6.63 -9.10 4.44
CA PRO A 92 -7.59 -8.38 5.29
C PRO A 92 -7.66 -8.86 6.74
N ALA A 93 -7.27 -10.11 7.01
CA ALA A 93 -7.22 -10.68 8.35
C ALA A 93 -5.92 -10.34 9.11
N GLY A 94 -4.93 -9.73 8.45
CA GLY A 94 -3.66 -9.34 9.05
C GLY A 94 -2.77 -10.50 9.46
N GLN A 95 -2.99 -11.70 8.92
CA GLN A 95 -2.19 -12.88 9.20
C GLN A 95 -1.09 -13.11 8.17
N ARG A 96 -1.34 -12.72 6.92
CA ARG A 96 -0.44 -12.94 5.80
C ARG A 96 0.02 -11.61 5.24
N LEU A 97 1.33 -11.48 4.97
CA LEU A 97 1.94 -10.35 4.30
C LEU A 97 2.90 -10.89 3.23
N PHE A 98 2.73 -10.45 2.00
CA PHE A 98 3.73 -10.66 0.96
C PHE A 98 4.51 -9.37 0.71
N CYS A 99 5.84 -9.49 0.67
CA CYS A 99 6.77 -8.41 0.38
C CYS A 99 7.40 -8.62 -1.01
N PHE A 100 7.02 -7.78 -1.98
CA PHE A 100 7.67 -7.71 -3.29
C PHE A 100 8.94 -6.87 -3.15
N MET A 101 10.10 -7.46 -3.43
CA MET A 101 11.39 -6.83 -3.16
C MET A 101 12.23 -6.72 -4.42
N ILE A 102 12.91 -5.58 -4.57
CA ILE A 102 13.90 -5.32 -5.62
C ILE A 102 15.29 -5.57 -5.06
N TYR A 103 16.19 -6.11 -5.89
CA TYR A 103 17.59 -6.40 -5.55
C TYR A 103 17.78 -7.31 -4.33
N GLY A 104 16.78 -8.09 -3.99
CA GLY A 104 16.83 -9.00 -2.87
C GLY A 104 15.70 -10.01 -2.91
N SER A 105 15.51 -10.72 -1.81
CA SER A 105 14.51 -11.77 -1.73
C SER A 105 13.16 -11.24 -1.32
N SER A 106 12.15 -11.49 -2.15
CA SER A 106 10.76 -11.42 -1.71
C SER A 106 10.46 -12.52 -0.70
N ALA A 107 9.50 -12.30 0.18
CA ALA A 107 9.10 -13.30 1.17
C ALA A 107 7.63 -13.14 1.57
N MET A 108 7.06 -14.22 2.10
CA MET A 108 5.71 -14.25 2.65
C MET A 108 5.74 -14.71 4.12
N THR A 109 4.97 -14.06 4.96
CA THR A 109 4.56 -14.57 6.26
C THR A 109 3.10 -15.03 6.20
N THR A 110 2.75 -16.04 7.01
CA THR A 110 1.38 -16.54 7.17
C THR A 110 0.93 -16.52 8.62
N ASP A 111 1.73 -15.97 9.51
CA ASP A 111 1.54 -15.96 10.97
C ASP A 111 1.75 -14.56 11.61
N GLY A 112 1.48 -13.51 10.84
CA GLY A 112 1.58 -12.13 11.31
C GLY A 112 3.00 -11.59 11.45
N GLY A 113 3.97 -12.19 10.74
CA GLY A 113 5.37 -11.72 10.74
C GLY A 113 6.30 -12.49 11.67
N LYS A 114 5.85 -13.60 12.26
CA LYS A 114 6.68 -14.43 13.16
C LYS A 114 7.66 -15.33 12.40
N THR A 115 7.19 -15.90 11.29
CA THR A 115 8.03 -16.71 10.40
C THR A 115 7.88 -16.27 8.94
N TRP A 116 8.89 -16.51 8.11
CA TRP A 116 8.96 -16.04 6.75
C TRP A 116 9.40 -17.14 5.78
N ALA A 117 8.60 -17.34 4.73
CA ALA A 117 8.96 -18.20 3.61
C ALA A 117 9.56 -17.35 2.48
N LYS A 118 10.83 -17.64 2.15
CA LYS A 118 11.56 -16.91 1.11
C LYS A 118 11.08 -17.34 -0.27
N SER A 119 10.81 -16.39 -1.14
CA SER A 119 10.55 -16.59 -2.55
C SER A 119 11.84 -16.98 -3.29
N LYS A 120 11.73 -17.84 -4.31
CA LYS A 120 12.86 -18.19 -5.19
C LYS A 120 13.15 -17.13 -6.25
N THR A 121 12.36 -16.06 -6.30
CA THR A 121 12.56 -14.96 -7.24
C THR A 121 12.95 -13.67 -6.52
N SER A 122 13.57 -12.79 -7.27
CA SER A 122 13.92 -11.42 -6.88
C SER A 122 13.46 -10.44 -7.95
N HIS A 123 13.75 -9.16 -7.79
CA HIS A 123 13.47 -8.09 -8.76
C HIS A 123 11.98 -7.97 -9.07
N LEU A 124 11.15 -7.91 -8.04
CA LEU A 124 9.72 -7.61 -8.15
C LEU A 124 9.47 -6.17 -7.69
N ASP A 125 8.97 -5.31 -8.58
CA ASP A 125 8.66 -3.92 -8.27
C ASP A 125 7.47 -3.81 -7.34
N TYR A 126 6.39 -4.47 -7.70
CA TYR A 126 5.10 -4.48 -7.01
C TYR A 126 4.23 -5.59 -7.59
N GLY A 127 3.14 -5.86 -6.90
CA GLY A 127 2.19 -6.85 -7.35
C GLY A 127 0.91 -6.87 -6.53
N ALA A 128 0.07 -7.82 -6.87
CA ALA A 128 -1.19 -8.12 -6.20
C ALA A 128 -1.22 -9.58 -5.76
N VAL A 129 -1.95 -9.85 -4.69
CA VAL A 129 -2.14 -11.19 -4.12
C VAL A 129 -3.62 -11.49 -4.06
N ASP A 130 -4.03 -12.67 -4.53
CA ASP A 130 -5.37 -13.19 -4.30
C ASP A 130 -5.45 -13.78 -2.88
N TRP A 131 -5.89 -12.96 -1.96
CA TRP A 131 -6.07 -13.38 -0.57
C TRP A 131 -7.28 -14.30 -0.38
N GLY A 132 -8.19 -14.35 -1.34
CA GLY A 132 -9.34 -15.26 -1.35
C GLY A 132 -8.95 -16.73 -1.55
N ASP A 133 -7.90 -16.99 -2.37
CA ASP A 133 -7.30 -18.31 -2.56
C ASP A 133 -6.06 -18.50 -1.67
N THR A 134 -6.17 -18.21 -0.39
CA THR A 134 -5.13 -18.42 0.62
C THR A 134 -3.78 -17.74 0.31
N GLY A 135 -3.73 -16.76 -0.61
CA GLY A 135 -2.52 -16.05 -1.01
C GLY A 135 -1.60 -16.85 -1.95
N LYS A 136 -2.10 -17.91 -2.58
CA LYS A 136 -1.29 -18.72 -3.49
C LYS A 136 -1.10 -18.05 -4.85
N ARG A 137 -2.13 -17.37 -5.36
CA ARG A 137 -2.03 -16.66 -6.63
C ARG A 137 -1.48 -15.25 -6.42
N LEU A 138 -0.35 -14.98 -7.08
CA LEU A 138 0.28 -13.66 -7.12
C LEU A 138 0.51 -13.24 -8.58
N LEU A 139 0.46 -11.93 -8.80
CA LEU A 139 0.78 -11.31 -10.08
C LEU A 139 1.66 -10.09 -9.80
N ALA A 140 2.78 -9.96 -10.51
CA ALA A 140 3.75 -8.89 -10.27
C ALA A 140 4.38 -8.37 -11.56
N ILE A 141 4.96 -7.18 -11.48
CA ILE A 141 5.83 -6.60 -12.50
C ILE A 141 7.28 -6.79 -12.05
N ARG A 142 8.12 -7.33 -12.93
CA ARG A 142 9.55 -7.43 -12.69
C ARG A 142 10.26 -6.12 -12.93
N HIS A 143 11.20 -5.80 -12.05
CA HIS A 143 12.05 -4.63 -12.13
C HIS A 143 12.94 -4.66 -13.39
N GLU A 144 13.11 -3.51 -14.04
CA GLU A 144 14.01 -3.29 -15.20
C GLU A 144 13.89 -4.32 -16.34
N SER A 145 12.72 -4.91 -16.49
CA SER A 145 12.48 -6.03 -17.43
C SER A 145 11.71 -5.64 -18.71
N GLY A 146 11.45 -4.34 -18.90
CA GLY A 146 10.55 -3.86 -19.95
C GLY A 146 9.09 -4.17 -19.67
N GLY A 147 8.71 -4.17 -18.37
CA GLY A 147 7.34 -4.46 -17.93
C GLY A 147 6.97 -5.93 -18.06
N MET A 148 7.86 -6.84 -17.69
CA MET A 148 7.57 -8.26 -17.64
C MET A 148 6.54 -8.54 -16.56
N LEU A 149 5.39 -9.04 -16.98
CA LEU A 149 4.37 -9.57 -16.09
C LEU A 149 4.75 -10.98 -15.68
N THR A 150 4.71 -11.29 -14.39
CA THR A 150 5.06 -12.61 -13.85
C THR A 150 4.02 -13.04 -12.82
N THR A 151 3.78 -14.34 -12.73
CA THR A 151 2.77 -14.90 -11.81
C THR A 151 3.31 -16.08 -11.03
N SER A 152 2.77 -16.30 -9.84
CA SER A 152 2.95 -17.47 -9.01
C SER A 152 1.59 -18.09 -8.69
N ASP A 153 1.53 -19.40 -8.49
CA ASP A 153 0.33 -20.12 -8.02
C ASP A 153 0.58 -20.98 -6.77
N ASP A 154 1.74 -20.79 -6.16
CA ASP A 154 2.19 -21.51 -4.96
C ASP A 154 2.64 -20.57 -3.82
N GLY A 155 2.12 -19.34 -3.79
CA GLY A 155 2.43 -18.38 -2.72
C GLY A 155 3.79 -17.69 -2.88
N GLY A 156 4.31 -17.62 -4.10
CA GLY A 156 5.60 -16.99 -4.40
C GLY A 156 6.79 -17.94 -4.28
N ALA A 157 6.58 -19.24 -4.07
CA ALA A 157 7.68 -20.20 -4.04
C ALA A 157 8.30 -20.36 -5.43
N THR A 158 7.48 -20.42 -6.49
CA THR A 158 7.93 -20.42 -7.88
C THR A 158 7.20 -19.38 -8.72
N TRP A 159 7.81 -18.94 -9.82
CA TRP A 159 7.29 -17.88 -10.67
C TRP A 159 7.41 -18.24 -12.14
N LYS A 160 6.39 -17.85 -12.91
CA LYS A 160 6.33 -18.01 -14.35
C LYS A 160 6.20 -16.62 -15.00
N ASP A 161 7.13 -16.28 -15.89
CA ASP A 161 7.02 -15.09 -16.72
C ASP A 161 5.95 -15.29 -17.78
N LEU A 162 5.11 -14.28 -17.98
CA LEU A 162 4.02 -14.27 -18.96
C LEU A 162 4.45 -13.50 -20.21
N GLU A 163 4.28 -12.17 -20.19
CA GLU A 163 4.51 -11.29 -21.34
C GLU A 163 5.13 -9.96 -20.89
N LYS A 164 5.89 -9.31 -21.76
CA LYS A 164 6.44 -7.95 -21.55
C LYS A 164 5.45 -6.87 -21.99
N GLY A 165 5.69 -5.65 -21.55
CA GLY A 165 4.94 -4.48 -21.99
C GLY A 165 3.78 -4.10 -21.07
N PHE A 166 3.79 -4.55 -19.82
CA PHE A 166 2.81 -4.17 -18.81
C PHE A 166 3.35 -3.12 -17.85
N ASN A 167 2.44 -2.28 -17.34
CA ASN A 167 2.74 -1.24 -16.36
C ASN A 167 2.07 -1.47 -15.01
N ASN A 168 0.85 -1.96 -15.00
CA ASN A 168 0.01 -2.12 -13.82
C ASN A 168 -0.54 -3.54 -13.82
N CYS A 169 -0.80 -4.10 -12.65
CA CYS A 169 -1.34 -5.45 -12.55
C CYS A 169 -2.22 -5.62 -11.32
N GLY A 170 -3.25 -6.46 -11.43
CA GLY A 170 -4.14 -6.82 -10.35
C GLY A 170 -4.70 -8.22 -10.52
N VAL A 171 -5.03 -8.87 -9.42
CA VAL A 171 -5.57 -10.22 -9.39
C VAL A 171 -6.89 -10.24 -8.62
N PHE A 172 -7.92 -10.82 -9.21
CA PHE A 172 -9.23 -10.99 -8.58
C PHE A 172 -9.44 -12.41 -8.06
N ASP A 173 -8.94 -13.38 -8.81
CA ASP A 173 -8.95 -14.79 -8.43
C ASP A 173 -7.85 -15.55 -9.22
N ARG A 174 -7.80 -16.87 -9.03
CA ARG A 174 -6.78 -17.74 -9.60
C ARG A 174 -6.56 -17.55 -11.12
N ASN A 175 -7.59 -17.19 -11.87
CA ASN A 175 -7.55 -17.10 -13.34
C ASN A 175 -7.83 -15.69 -13.85
N THR A 176 -8.38 -14.79 -13.03
CA THR A 176 -8.85 -13.48 -13.45
C THR A 176 -7.87 -12.40 -13.05
N PHE A 177 -7.22 -11.80 -14.05
CA PHE A 177 -6.24 -10.73 -13.90
C PHE A 177 -6.71 -9.47 -14.62
N VAL A 178 -6.24 -8.32 -14.16
CA VAL A 178 -6.34 -7.04 -14.86
C VAL A 178 -4.96 -6.40 -14.94
N ALA A 179 -4.72 -5.67 -16.02
CA ALA A 179 -3.44 -5.02 -16.23
C ALA A 179 -3.59 -3.79 -17.13
N THR A 180 -2.58 -2.93 -17.16
CA THR A 180 -2.43 -1.92 -18.21
C THR A 180 -1.14 -2.16 -18.99
N LYS A 181 -1.12 -1.80 -20.27
CA LYS A 181 0.04 -1.97 -21.13
C LYS A 181 0.83 -0.65 -21.30
N THR A 182 2.11 -0.74 -21.60
CA THR A 182 3.00 0.42 -21.76
C THR A 182 2.72 1.20 -23.04
N LYS A 183 2.30 0.51 -24.11
CA LYS A 183 2.10 1.08 -25.45
C LYS A 183 0.63 1.27 -25.82
N GLU A 184 -0.29 0.71 -25.05
CA GLU A 184 -1.72 0.77 -25.30
C GLU A 184 -2.43 1.36 -24.08
N LYS A 185 -3.33 2.32 -24.31
CA LYS A 185 -4.16 2.89 -23.24
C LYS A 185 -5.24 1.90 -22.85
N GLY A 186 -5.64 1.96 -21.58
CA GLY A 186 -6.79 1.24 -21.09
C GLY A 186 -6.47 0.12 -20.12
N ILE A 187 -7.53 -0.57 -19.70
CA ILE A 187 -7.48 -1.73 -18.85
C ILE A 187 -7.67 -2.98 -19.71
N PHE A 188 -6.80 -3.93 -19.55
CA PHE A 188 -6.85 -5.25 -20.16
C PHE A 188 -7.19 -6.29 -19.11
N ARG A 189 -8.04 -7.25 -19.44
CA ARG A 189 -8.48 -8.33 -18.56
C ARG A 189 -8.15 -9.68 -19.16
N SER A 190 -7.67 -10.59 -18.34
CA SER A 190 -7.51 -12.01 -18.63
C SER A 190 -8.44 -12.83 -17.73
N THR A 191 -8.95 -13.94 -18.25
CA THR A 191 -9.73 -14.95 -17.49
C THR A 191 -9.11 -16.35 -17.56
N ASP A 192 -7.89 -16.44 -18.08
CA ASP A 192 -7.13 -17.67 -18.32
C ASP A 192 -5.71 -17.59 -17.73
N ALA A 193 -5.59 -16.93 -16.57
CA ALA A 193 -4.34 -16.76 -15.84
C ALA A 193 -3.22 -16.05 -16.65
N GLY A 194 -3.62 -15.09 -17.50
CA GLY A 194 -2.70 -14.26 -18.26
C GLY A 194 -2.29 -14.84 -19.61
N ALA A 195 -2.92 -15.90 -20.08
CA ALA A 195 -2.62 -16.47 -21.39
C ALA A 195 -3.16 -15.59 -22.54
N THR A 196 -4.34 -15.00 -22.36
CA THR A 196 -4.91 -14.04 -23.33
C THR A 196 -5.45 -12.81 -22.61
N TRP A 197 -5.49 -11.67 -23.34
CA TRP A 197 -5.89 -10.39 -22.80
C TRP A 197 -6.88 -9.67 -23.72
N THR A 198 -7.99 -9.22 -23.14
CA THR A 198 -9.02 -8.43 -23.82
C THR A 198 -9.09 -7.02 -23.21
N GLN A 199 -9.12 -5.98 -24.03
CA GLN A 199 -9.33 -4.63 -23.57
C GLN A 199 -10.78 -4.45 -23.08
N VAL A 200 -10.95 -4.03 -21.83
CA VAL A 200 -12.25 -3.83 -21.16
C VAL A 200 -12.55 -2.36 -20.87
N SER A 201 -11.55 -1.49 -20.97
CA SER A 201 -11.70 -0.05 -20.83
C SER A 201 -10.64 0.67 -21.66
N THR A 202 -10.95 1.84 -22.20
CA THR A 202 -10.00 2.74 -22.85
C THR A 202 -9.34 3.71 -21.88
N ASN A 203 -9.84 3.79 -20.65
CA ASN A 203 -9.32 4.65 -19.59
C ASN A 203 -8.20 3.94 -18.82
N THR A 204 -7.13 4.67 -18.50
CA THR A 204 -5.96 4.13 -17.80
C THR A 204 -5.94 4.64 -16.36
N PRO A 205 -5.87 3.77 -15.35
CA PRO A 205 -5.78 4.17 -13.94
C PRO A 205 -4.40 4.76 -13.61
N ALA A 206 -4.34 5.54 -12.53
CA ALA A 206 -3.11 6.17 -12.05
C ALA A 206 -2.29 5.25 -11.13
N ALA A 207 -2.97 4.49 -10.26
CA ALA A 207 -2.30 3.56 -9.34
C ALA A 207 -1.76 2.34 -10.08
N ALA A 208 -0.65 1.79 -9.59
CA ALA A 208 -0.02 0.62 -10.21
C ALA A 208 -0.80 -0.68 -9.98
N VAL A 209 -1.53 -0.78 -8.88
CA VAL A 209 -2.26 -1.97 -8.46
C VAL A 209 -3.67 -1.57 -8.02
N PRO A 210 -4.74 -2.24 -8.48
CA PRO A 210 -6.05 -2.11 -7.89
C PRO A 210 -6.10 -2.84 -6.53
N VAL A 211 -6.96 -2.38 -5.66
CA VAL A 211 -7.25 -3.05 -4.40
C VAL A 211 -8.52 -3.88 -4.55
N VAL A 212 -8.45 -5.18 -4.26
CA VAL A 212 -9.63 -6.03 -4.17
C VAL A 212 -10.06 -6.10 -2.70
N PHE A 213 -11.26 -5.62 -2.43
CA PHE A 213 -11.83 -5.57 -1.09
C PHE A 213 -13.27 -6.08 -1.10
N GLN A 214 -13.57 -7.08 -0.28
CA GLN A 214 -14.88 -7.74 -0.19
C GLN A 214 -15.46 -8.20 -1.56
N GLY A 215 -14.55 -8.67 -2.45
CA GLY A 215 -14.91 -9.19 -3.77
C GLY A 215 -15.02 -8.14 -4.88
N ALA A 216 -15.04 -6.85 -4.55
CA ALA A 216 -15.04 -5.77 -5.52
C ALA A 216 -13.63 -5.24 -5.76
N GLY A 217 -13.35 -4.79 -6.98
CA GLY A 217 -12.10 -4.12 -7.34
C GLY A 217 -12.23 -2.61 -7.25
N TYR A 218 -11.18 -1.93 -6.78
CA TYR A 218 -11.11 -0.47 -6.69
C TYR A 218 -9.76 0.01 -7.22
N TRP A 219 -9.77 1.01 -8.09
CA TRP A 219 -8.55 1.52 -8.71
C TRP A 219 -8.50 3.05 -8.66
N ALA A 220 -7.47 3.59 -8.02
CA ALA A 220 -7.25 5.04 -8.01
C ALA A 220 -6.89 5.53 -9.42
N ALA A 221 -7.62 6.52 -9.92
CA ALA A 221 -7.67 6.89 -11.34
C ALA A 221 -7.09 8.29 -11.62
N GLY A 222 -6.48 8.94 -10.65
CA GLY A 222 -5.96 10.30 -10.73
C GLY A 222 -7.01 11.35 -10.36
N LYS A 223 -8.19 11.31 -10.98
CA LYS A 223 -9.31 12.22 -10.70
C LYS A 223 -10.51 11.52 -10.07
N GLY A 224 -10.30 10.46 -9.35
CA GLY A 224 -11.33 9.66 -8.71
C GLY A 224 -10.87 8.24 -8.45
N VAL A 225 -11.81 7.41 -8.08
CA VAL A 225 -11.64 5.97 -7.91
C VAL A 225 -12.60 5.27 -8.85
N TRP A 226 -12.13 4.27 -9.56
CA TRP A 226 -13.01 3.37 -10.31
C TRP A 226 -13.28 2.12 -9.50
N SER A 227 -14.49 1.58 -9.64
CA SER A 227 -14.88 0.31 -9.04
C SER A 227 -15.37 -0.68 -10.07
N SER A 228 -15.19 -1.96 -9.76
CA SER A 228 -15.67 -3.11 -10.54
C SER A 228 -16.30 -4.11 -9.59
N GLN A 229 -17.53 -4.54 -9.91
CA GLN A 229 -18.27 -5.56 -9.16
C GLN A 229 -18.27 -6.93 -9.87
N ASP A 230 -17.63 -7.01 -11.04
CA ASP A 230 -17.65 -8.16 -11.96
C ASP A 230 -16.24 -8.67 -12.29
N LYS A 231 -15.34 -8.58 -11.29
CA LYS A 231 -13.95 -9.03 -11.40
C LYS A 231 -13.21 -8.35 -12.56
N GLY A 232 -13.40 -7.04 -12.70
CA GLY A 232 -12.70 -6.22 -13.69
C GLY A 232 -13.24 -6.29 -15.11
N ALA A 233 -14.42 -6.88 -15.35
CA ALA A 233 -15.03 -6.88 -16.69
C ALA A 233 -15.57 -5.50 -17.06
N THR A 234 -16.12 -4.76 -16.10
CA THR A 234 -16.52 -3.35 -16.27
C THR A 234 -15.97 -2.50 -15.13
N TRP A 235 -15.71 -1.22 -15.44
CA TRP A 235 -15.20 -0.24 -14.48
C TRP A 235 -16.04 1.04 -14.56
N THR A 236 -16.50 1.51 -13.40
CA THR A 236 -17.31 2.73 -13.27
C THR A 236 -16.68 3.68 -12.24
N GLU A 237 -16.88 4.97 -12.45
CA GLU A 237 -16.47 5.99 -11.48
C GLU A 237 -17.26 5.81 -10.18
N LEU A 238 -16.57 5.92 -9.05
CA LEU A 238 -17.13 5.76 -7.72
C LEU A 238 -17.33 7.14 -7.09
N GLY A 239 -18.59 7.58 -7.05
CA GLY A 239 -18.99 8.81 -6.35
C GLY A 239 -18.41 10.10 -6.92
N ALA A 240 -18.03 11.02 -6.03
CA ALA A 240 -17.53 12.35 -6.39
C ALA A 240 -16.04 12.32 -6.78
N PRO A 241 -15.60 13.26 -7.62
CA PRO A 241 -14.18 13.38 -7.98
C PRO A 241 -13.29 13.66 -6.76
N VAL A 242 -12.10 13.03 -6.76
CA VAL A 242 -11.05 13.24 -5.75
C VAL A 242 -9.68 13.05 -6.40
N ASP A 243 -8.67 13.77 -5.90
CA ASP A 243 -7.28 13.53 -6.31
C ASP A 243 -6.78 12.22 -5.69
N ALA A 244 -6.64 11.17 -6.51
CA ALA A 244 -6.31 9.81 -6.07
C ALA A 244 -5.29 9.16 -7.00
N THR A 245 -4.06 9.06 -6.54
CA THR A 245 -2.96 8.38 -7.24
C THR A 245 -2.55 7.09 -6.52
N PHE A 246 -2.82 6.98 -5.22
CA PHE A 246 -2.53 5.82 -4.39
C PHE A 246 -3.75 5.42 -3.56
N GLY A 247 -3.84 4.17 -3.22
CA GLY A 247 -4.97 3.56 -2.51
C GLY A 247 -5.99 2.94 -3.49
N PRO A 248 -7.24 2.68 -3.02
CA PRO A 248 -7.76 2.96 -1.69
C PRO A 248 -7.13 2.14 -0.56
N CYS A 249 -7.00 2.76 0.62
CA CYS A 249 -6.72 2.07 1.88
C CYS A 249 -8.04 1.93 2.63
N PHE A 250 -8.53 0.71 2.82
CA PHE A 250 -9.83 0.47 3.43
C PHE A 250 -9.78 0.40 4.95
N GLY A 251 -10.85 0.89 5.58
CA GLY A 251 -11.21 0.53 6.93
C GLY A 251 -11.92 -0.84 7.01
N LYS A 252 -12.78 -1.04 8.00
CA LYS A 252 -13.53 -2.29 8.15
C LYS A 252 -14.67 -2.44 7.13
N ALA A 253 -15.24 -1.34 6.69
CA ALA A 253 -16.39 -1.30 5.78
C ALA A 253 -15.98 -0.78 4.40
N ALA A 254 -16.61 -1.29 3.35
CA ALA A 254 -16.31 -0.90 1.97
C ALA A 254 -16.67 0.55 1.64
N ASN A 255 -17.50 1.20 2.44
CA ASN A 255 -17.84 2.61 2.28
C ASN A 255 -16.89 3.57 3.04
N HIS A 256 -15.91 3.05 3.81
CA HIS A 256 -14.97 3.84 4.58
C HIS A 256 -13.53 3.54 4.16
N PHE A 257 -12.92 4.47 3.46
CA PHE A 257 -11.55 4.34 2.97
C PHE A 257 -10.87 5.70 2.74
N VAL A 258 -9.57 5.64 2.54
CA VAL A 258 -8.70 6.78 2.28
C VAL A 258 -8.02 6.60 0.93
N VAL A 259 -7.92 7.69 0.17
CA VAL A 259 -7.08 7.77 -1.02
C VAL A 259 -6.02 8.84 -0.83
N ILE A 260 -4.93 8.74 -1.56
CA ILE A 260 -3.83 9.68 -1.48
C ILE A 260 -3.58 10.29 -2.87
N GLY A 261 -3.60 11.59 -2.92
CA GLY A 261 -3.28 12.40 -4.09
C GLY A 261 -2.23 13.46 -3.78
N LYS A 262 -1.99 14.37 -4.71
CA LYS A 262 -1.03 15.48 -4.53
C LYS A 262 -1.41 16.40 -3.39
N SER A 263 -2.71 16.54 -3.13
CA SER A 263 -3.26 17.35 -2.03
C SER A 263 -3.04 16.74 -0.66
N GLY A 264 -2.83 15.42 -0.58
CA GLY A 264 -2.69 14.69 0.67
C GLY A 264 -3.63 13.48 0.78
N PHE A 265 -4.00 13.17 2.00
CA PHE A 265 -4.90 12.06 2.35
C PHE A 265 -6.34 12.55 2.38
N SER A 266 -7.18 11.98 1.53
CA SER A 266 -8.62 12.26 1.46
C SER A 266 -9.41 11.05 1.93
N GLU A 267 -10.33 11.26 2.88
CA GLU A 267 -11.18 10.23 3.50
C GLU A 267 -12.61 10.32 2.98
N THR A 268 -13.22 9.18 2.73
CA THR A 268 -14.67 9.03 2.55
C THR A 268 -15.23 8.07 3.58
N LYS A 269 -16.49 8.31 4.02
CA LYS A 269 -17.26 7.44 4.93
C LYS A 269 -18.58 6.97 4.32
N ASP A 270 -18.83 7.36 3.09
CA ASP A 270 -20.07 7.14 2.35
C ASP A 270 -19.85 6.50 0.96
N GLY A 271 -18.71 5.81 0.80
CA GLY A 271 -18.40 5.10 -0.44
C GLY A 271 -17.99 6.02 -1.58
N GLY A 272 -17.37 7.17 -1.27
CA GLY A 272 -16.89 8.11 -2.27
C GLY A 272 -17.90 9.17 -2.69
N GLN A 273 -19.08 9.24 -2.07
CA GLN A 273 -20.05 10.28 -2.38
C GLN A 273 -19.56 11.66 -1.93
N THR A 274 -18.89 11.70 -0.78
CA THR A 274 -18.21 12.91 -0.27
C THR A 274 -16.79 12.60 0.18
N TRP A 275 -15.93 13.63 0.13
CA TRP A 275 -14.53 13.52 0.49
C TRP A 275 -14.12 14.64 1.45
N GLN A 276 -13.32 14.27 2.45
CA GLN A 276 -12.69 15.20 3.36
C GLN A 276 -11.17 15.07 3.27
N LEU A 277 -10.48 16.18 2.97
CA LEU A 277 -9.03 16.23 3.13
C LEU A 277 -8.68 16.16 4.62
N VAL A 278 -7.94 15.12 5.00
CA VAL A 278 -7.54 14.87 6.40
C VAL A 278 -6.26 15.61 6.74
N THR A 279 -5.25 15.44 5.90
CA THR A 279 -3.93 16.07 6.08
C THR A 279 -3.23 16.20 4.74
N PRO A 280 -2.46 17.27 4.49
CA PRO A 280 -1.54 17.31 3.35
C PRO A 280 -0.45 16.24 3.50
N LEU A 281 0.28 15.99 2.42
CA LEU A 281 1.48 15.13 2.46
C LEU A 281 2.56 15.74 3.38
N PRO A 282 3.44 14.91 3.97
CA PRO A 282 4.61 15.43 4.68
C PRO A 282 5.46 16.30 3.77
N PRO A 283 6.20 17.29 4.31
CA PRO A 283 7.04 18.17 3.51
C PRO A 283 8.02 17.43 2.59
N GLY A 284 7.97 17.75 1.30
CA GLY A 284 8.80 17.17 0.27
C GLY A 284 8.40 15.75 -0.17
N PHE A 285 7.25 15.25 0.25
CA PHE A 285 6.62 14.05 -0.32
C PHE A 285 5.79 14.42 -1.55
N GLY A 286 5.59 13.45 -2.43
CA GLY A 286 4.75 13.58 -3.62
C GLY A 286 4.06 12.26 -3.91
N VAL A 287 3.28 12.23 -4.98
CA VAL A 287 2.65 11.01 -5.47
C VAL A 287 3.31 10.56 -6.77
N GLY A 288 3.44 9.26 -6.93
CA GLY A 288 4.05 8.67 -8.12
C GLY A 288 4.13 7.15 -7.99
N ARG A 289 4.55 6.49 -9.07
CA ARG A 289 4.70 5.04 -9.06
C ARG A 289 5.92 4.60 -8.26
N VAL A 290 7.02 5.34 -8.35
CA VAL A 290 8.29 5.03 -7.69
C VAL A 290 8.52 5.99 -6.54
N GLY A 291 8.98 5.48 -5.43
CA GLY A 291 9.41 6.21 -4.23
C GLY A 291 8.37 6.28 -3.12
N PRO A 292 7.22 6.92 -3.28
CA PRO A 292 6.29 7.11 -2.17
C PRO A 292 5.51 5.85 -1.81
N ASN A 293 5.40 5.64 -0.51
CA ASN A 293 4.61 4.59 0.14
C ASN A 293 3.72 5.22 1.18
N TYR A 294 2.46 4.80 1.24
CA TYR A 294 1.48 5.32 2.15
C TYR A 294 0.70 4.19 2.80
N ALA A 295 0.32 4.38 4.06
CA ALA A 295 -0.54 3.45 4.78
C ALA A 295 -1.48 4.20 5.73
N TRP A 296 -2.59 3.58 6.05
CA TRP A 296 -3.57 4.08 7.00
C TRP A 296 -3.92 3.01 8.01
N ASP A 297 -3.69 3.31 9.28
CA ASP A 297 -4.21 2.55 10.40
C ASP A 297 -5.62 3.06 10.74
N ALA A 298 -6.61 2.40 10.17
CA ALA A 298 -8.01 2.76 10.38
C ALA A 298 -8.47 2.52 11.83
N LYS A 299 -7.78 1.63 12.57
CA LYS A 299 -8.13 1.31 13.96
C LYS A 299 -7.74 2.44 14.91
N ASN A 300 -6.54 2.99 14.73
CA ASN A 300 -6.00 4.03 15.61
C ASN A 300 -6.05 5.42 14.97
N ASN A 301 -6.56 5.53 13.74
CA ASN A 301 -6.67 6.76 12.93
C ASN A 301 -5.31 7.45 12.74
N ILE A 302 -4.31 6.66 12.31
CA ILE A 302 -2.94 7.11 12.05
C ILE A 302 -2.61 6.92 10.58
N PHE A 303 -2.00 7.94 9.98
CA PHE A 303 -1.54 7.95 8.61
C PHE A 303 -0.03 7.85 8.59
N TYR A 304 0.51 7.07 7.65
CA TYR A 304 1.94 6.85 7.49
C TYR A 304 2.38 7.20 6.07
N ALA A 305 3.57 7.77 5.98
CA ALA A 305 4.22 8.08 4.70
C ALA A 305 5.69 7.69 4.76
N SER A 306 6.17 7.02 3.73
CA SER A 306 7.56 6.60 3.57
C SER A 306 8.01 6.82 2.11
N THR A 307 9.30 6.96 1.88
CA THR A 307 9.90 6.96 0.54
C THR A 307 11.38 6.62 0.65
N MET A 308 11.98 6.16 -0.43
CA MET A 308 13.39 5.75 -0.45
C MET A 308 14.38 6.83 0.00
N THR A 309 14.06 8.10 -0.18
CA THR A 309 14.98 9.21 0.06
C THR A 309 14.72 9.96 1.36
N LYS A 310 13.71 9.58 2.13
CA LYS A 310 13.28 10.31 3.33
C LYS A 310 12.94 9.34 4.45
N PRO A 311 12.92 9.82 5.71
CA PRO A 311 12.38 9.07 6.85
C PRO A 311 10.92 8.65 6.66
N THR A 312 10.50 7.67 7.42
CA THR A 312 9.07 7.35 7.57
C THR A 312 8.46 8.28 8.60
N PHE A 313 7.32 8.85 8.23
CA PHE A 313 6.54 9.76 9.06
C PHE A 313 5.20 9.16 9.44
N LYS A 314 4.68 9.58 10.60
CA LYS A 314 3.28 9.36 10.98
C LYS A 314 2.56 10.68 11.26
N TYR A 315 1.26 10.69 11.01
CA TYR A 315 0.33 11.74 11.39
C TYR A 315 -0.80 11.11 12.19
N GLN A 316 -0.99 11.59 13.43
CA GLN A 316 -2.08 11.16 14.31
C GLN A 316 -3.20 12.19 14.25
N ARG A 317 -4.41 11.77 13.88
CA ARG A 317 -5.60 12.61 13.88
C ARG A 317 -6.25 12.64 15.26
#